data_0310d48ac11a3db5169dde04424b1b02
#
_entry.id   0310d48ac11a3db5169dde04424b1b02
#
_cell.length_a   1.000
_cell.length_b   1.000
_cell.length_c   1.000
_cell.angle_alpha   90.00
_cell.angle_beta   90.00
_cell.angle_gamma   90.00
#
_symmetry.space_group_name_H-M   'P 1'
#
loop_
_entity.id
_entity.type
_entity.pdbx_description
1 polymer ?
#
loop_
_entity_poly.entity_id
_entity_poly.type
_entity_poly.pdbx_seq_one_letter_code
_entity_poly.pdbx_strand_id
1 'polypeptide(L)'
;MENKVETQEKNFLILNLIKRNWLLMAMITVLITLCFVAYSIVFTKPVYTASRSFILRTELVTGGTEMANGSLAVDVLLPQIEDNFTSQKYNEMANEEYQKDKYVKYDDSTISRSAVAFIYKEGSLIARLSYTDANAKVAVEKLKAVFNTAKSFFTEGENDQAYTIELVPTDNSEYDYSRFVVTEKSSMKKFIIFGIIAGLAVSFVIVLIKNSLDNTVKDKHELEDITGTNVLAMINKK
;
A
#
# COMPACT_ATOMS: atom_id res chain seq x y z
N MET A 1 -45.83 -0.11 -11.51
CA MET A 1 -45.30 1.02 -12.30
C MET A 1 -45.06 2.28 -11.44
N GLU A 2 -45.80 2.50 -10.38
CA GLU A 2 -45.64 3.65 -9.45
C GLU A 2 -44.23 3.77 -8.83
N ASN A 3 -43.65 2.68 -8.35
CA ASN A 3 -42.31 2.72 -7.72
C ASN A 3 -41.17 3.20 -8.64
N LYS A 4 -41.31 3.09 -9.96
CA LYS A 4 -40.30 3.54 -10.91
C LYS A 4 -40.37 5.05 -11.16
N VAL A 5 -41.56 5.61 -11.14
CA VAL A 5 -41.79 7.06 -11.37
C VAL A 5 -41.31 7.83 -10.15
N GLU A 6 -41.67 7.39 -8.94
CA GLU A 6 -41.26 8.02 -7.68
C GLU A 6 -39.71 8.02 -7.47
N THR A 7 -39.05 6.96 -7.93
CA THR A 7 -37.57 6.88 -7.87
C THR A 7 -36.91 7.82 -8.86
N GLN A 8 -37.51 8.06 -10.03
CA GLN A 8 -36.98 8.99 -11.03
C GLN A 8 -37.12 10.45 -10.57
N GLU A 9 -38.24 10.81 -9.96
CA GLU A 9 -38.45 12.16 -9.41
C GLU A 9 -37.47 12.49 -8.28
N LYS A 10 -37.28 11.56 -7.32
CA LYS A 10 -36.30 11.71 -6.23
C LYS A 10 -34.86 11.88 -6.75
N ASN A 11 -34.46 11.12 -7.76
CA ASN A 11 -33.14 11.24 -8.38
C ASN A 11 -32.94 12.59 -9.08
N PHE A 12 -34.00 13.13 -9.70
CA PHE A 12 -33.95 14.42 -10.37
C PHE A 12 -33.80 15.58 -9.37
N LEU A 13 -34.48 15.51 -8.23
CA LEU A 13 -34.37 16.48 -7.15
C LEU A 13 -32.95 16.51 -6.55
N ILE A 14 -32.35 15.35 -6.31
CA ILE A 14 -30.98 15.24 -5.80
C ILE A 14 -29.97 15.83 -6.80
N LEU A 15 -30.11 15.51 -8.09
CA LEU A 15 -29.23 16.04 -9.12
C LEU A 15 -29.31 17.57 -9.24
N ASN A 16 -30.50 18.16 -9.15
CA ASN A 16 -30.69 19.61 -9.15
C ASN A 16 -30.07 20.26 -7.90
N LEU A 17 -30.18 19.62 -6.75
CA LEU A 17 -29.59 20.07 -5.50
C LEU A 17 -28.05 20.12 -5.62
N ILE A 18 -27.45 19.08 -6.16
CA ILE A 18 -26.00 18.99 -6.41
C ILE A 18 -25.57 20.08 -7.38
N LYS A 19 -26.24 20.20 -8.51
CA LYS A 19 -25.92 21.23 -9.52
C LYS A 19 -25.99 22.65 -8.96
N ARG A 20 -26.99 22.93 -8.12
CA ARG A 20 -27.16 24.25 -7.53
C ARG A 20 -26.09 24.60 -6.50
N ASN A 21 -25.58 23.59 -5.77
CA ASN A 21 -24.63 23.81 -4.69
C ASN A 21 -23.23 23.21 -4.99
N TRP A 22 -22.92 22.90 -6.24
CA TRP A 22 -21.67 22.20 -6.62
C TRP A 22 -20.41 22.93 -6.15
N LEU A 23 -20.40 24.26 -6.24
CA LEU A 23 -19.27 25.09 -5.82
C LEU A 23 -19.05 25.02 -4.31
N LEU A 24 -20.12 25.03 -3.51
CA LEU A 24 -20.05 24.86 -2.07
C LEU A 24 -19.55 23.45 -1.71
N MET A 25 -20.06 22.43 -2.39
CA MET A 25 -19.59 21.05 -2.21
C MET A 25 -18.10 20.92 -2.53
N ALA A 26 -17.66 21.51 -3.65
CA ALA A 26 -16.26 21.50 -4.04
C ALA A 26 -15.36 22.19 -3.01
N MET A 27 -15.74 23.36 -2.52
CA MET A 27 -14.98 24.09 -1.50
C MET A 27 -14.84 23.29 -0.19
N ILE A 28 -15.93 22.69 0.30
CA ILE A 28 -15.89 21.87 1.53
C ILE A 28 -15.03 20.64 1.30
N THR A 29 -15.17 19.96 0.16
CA THR A 29 -14.36 18.78 -0.17
C THR A 29 -12.87 19.10 -0.22
N VAL A 30 -12.49 20.20 -0.85
CA VAL A 30 -11.09 20.67 -0.90
C VAL A 30 -10.58 20.98 0.51
N LEU A 31 -11.34 21.68 1.32
CA LEU A 31 -10.96 22.03 2.70
C LEU A 31 -10.69 20.77 3.52
N ILE A 32 -11.60 19.80 3.49
CA ILE A 32 -11.47 18.54 4.23
C ILE A 32 -10.27 17.76 3.73
N THR A 33 -10.09 17.67 2.40
CA THR A 33 -8.92 16.99 1.81
C THR A 33 -7.61 17.63 2.26
N LEU A 34 -7.53 18.97 2.30
CA LEU A 34 -6.36 19.68 2.83
C LEU A 34 -6.10 19.36 4.30
N CYS A 35 -7.13 19.25 5.13
CA CYS A 35 -6.97 18.83 6.52
C CYS A 35 -6.39 17.40 6.63
N PHE A 36 -6.85 16.46 5.81
CA PHE A 36 -6.29 15.10 5.76
C PHE A 36 -4.84 15.08 5.28
N VAL A 37 -4.49 15.89 4.30
CA VAL A 37 -3.10 16.03 3.83
C VAL A 37 -2.21 16.63 4.92
N ALA A 38 -2.64 17.71 5.58
CA ALA A 38 -1.92 18.31 6.68
C ALA A 38 -1.72 17.32 7.84
N TYR A 39 -2.78 16.58 8.19
CA TYR A 39 -2.69 15.49 9.16
C TYR A 39 -1.64 14.44 8.75
N SER A 40 -1.66 14.02 7.48
CA SER A 40 -0.67 13.06 6.96
C SER A 40 0.76 13.55 7.10
N ILE A 41 1.03 14.81 6.81
CA ILE A 41 2.38 15.37 6.90
C ILE A 41 2.87 15.42 8.35
N VAL A 42 1.99 15.77 9.30
CA VAL A 42 2.37 15.95 10.70
C VAL A 42 2.48 14.63 11.45
N PHE A 43 1.55 13.69 11.19
CA PHE A 43 1.38 12.49 12.02
C PHE A 43 1.91 11.21 11.37
N THR A 44 2.10 11.15 10.04
CA THR A 44 2.62 9.94 9.41
C THR A 44 4.13 10.04 9.20
N LYS A 45 4.87 9.16 9.85
CA LYS A 45 6.30 9.02 9.60
C LYS A 45 6.53 8.35 8.23
N PRO A 46 7.51 8.80 7.46
CA PRO A 46 7.91 8.10 6.24
C PRO A 46 8.39 6.68 6.59
N VAL A 47 8.09 5.75 5.72
CA VAL A 47 8.54 4.36 5.84
C VAL A 47 9.42 4.05 4.64
N TYR A 48 10.62 3.57 4.91
CA TYR A 48 11.63 3.27 3.91
C TYR A 48 11.71 1.78 3.70
N THR A 49 11.65 1.34 2.45
CA THR A 49 11.84 -0.07 2.08
C THR A 49 13.16 -0.19 1.33
N ALA A 50 14.13 -0.84 1.94
CA ALA A 50 15.34 -1.28 1.28
C ALA A 50 15.03 -2.59 0.54
N SER A 51 15.54 -2.76 -0.68
CA SER A 51 15.33 -3.99 -1.45
C SER A 51 16.54 -4.35 -2.28
N ARG A 52 16.74 -5.67 -2.48
CA ARG A 52 17.77 -6.21 -3.36
C ARG A 52 17.22 -7.38 -4.16
N SER A 53 17.53 -7.41 -5.45
CA SER A 53 17.16 -8.52 -6.33
C SER A 53 18.35 -9.47 -6.50
N PHE A 54 18.05 -10.76 -6.63
CA PHE A 54 19.04 -11.82 -6.81
C PHE A 54 18.47 -12.94 -7.66
N ILE A 55 19.35 -13.75 -8.22
CA ILE A 55 19.03 -14.97 -8.96
C ILE A 55 19.16 -16.14 -8.01
N LEU A 56 18.17 -17.03 -7.99
CA LEU A 56 18.20 -18.27 -7.26
C LEU A 56 18.84 -19.36 -8.11
N ARG A 57 19.91 -19.97 -7.61
CA ARG A 57 20.50 -21.18 -8.13
C ARG A 57 20.34 -22.30 -7.12
N THR A 58 19.90 -23.44 -7.56
CA THR A 58 19.72 -24.63 -6.72
C THR A 58 20.68 -25.72 -7.15
N GLU A 59 21.40 -26.31 -6.21
CA GLU A 59 22.26 -27.47 -6.41
C GLU A 59 21.81 -28.59 -5.48
N LEU A 60 21.70 -29.82 -5.99
CA LEU A 60 21.44 -31.00 -5.17
C LEU A 60 22.70 -31.44 -4.43
N VAL A 61 22.63 -31.60 -3.13
CA VAL A 61 23.75 -32.03 -2.28
C VAL A 61 24.06 -33.51 -2.50
N THR A 62 23.11 -34.32 -2.95
CA THR A 62 23.26 -35.75 -3.17
C THR A 62 23.49 -36.10 -4.64
N GLY A 63 24.75 -36.34 -4.99
CA GLY A 63 25.15 -37.25 -6.08
C GLY A 63 24.94 -36.78 -7.51
N GLY A 64 25.50 -35.65 -7.87
CA GLY A 64 26.06 -35.43 -9.19
C GLY A 64 25.15 -35.50 -10.42
N THR A 65 23.87 -35.31 -10.30
CA THR A 65 23.01 -35.06 -11.45
C THR A 65 22.56 -33.60 -11.40
N GLU A 66 23.18 -32.75 -12.18
CA GLU A 66 22.64 -31.41 -12.44
C GLU A 66 21.20 -31.60 -12.90
N MET A 67 20.24 -31.04 -12.12
CA MET A 67 18.88 -30.95 -12.63
C MET A 67 18.91 -30.03 -13.84
N ALA A 68 18.77 -30.63 -15.02
CA ALA A 68 18.88 -29.96 -16.33
C ALA A 68 17.85 -28.85 -16.57
N ASN A 69 16.94 -28.60 -15.65
CA ASN A 69 15.91 -27.55 -15.70
C ASN A 69 15.81 -26.82 -14.37
N GLY A 70 16.75 -25.95 -14.08
CA GLY A 70 16.78 -25.14 -12.85
C GLY A 70 15.51 -24.32 -12.59
N SER A 71 14.71 -24.01 -13.61
CA SER A 71 13.46 -23.24 -13.44
C SER A 71 12.34 -24.04 -12.76
N LEU A 72 12.16 -25.31 -13.12
CA LEU A 72 11.09 -26.15 -12.50
C LEU A 72 11.38 -26.50 -11.04
N ALA A 73 12.66 -26.73 -10.72
CA ALA A 73 13.06 -26.97 -9.34
C ALA A 73 12.87 -25.72 -8.46
N VAL A 74 13.15 -24.53 -8.99
CA VAL A 74 12.99 -23.26 -8.27
C VAL A 74 11.51 -23.00 -7.99
N ASP A 75 10.60 -23.19 -8.93
CA ASP A 75 9.17 -22.94 -8.73
C ASP A 75 8.57 -23.82 -7.61
N VAL A 76 9.04 -25.05 -7.46
CA VAL A 76 8.62 -25.95 -6.38
C VAL A 76 9.19 -25.52 -5.02
N LEU A 77 10.41 -24.96 -5.02
CA LEU A 77 11.12 -24.59 -3.80
C LEU A 77 10.78 -23.18 -3.32
N LEU A 78 10.28 -22.32 -4.19
CA LEU A 78 9.97 -20.92 -3.84
C LEU A 78 9.07 -20.75 -2.60
N PRO A 79 7.96 -21.51 -2.43
CA PRO A 79 7.16 -21.43 -1.23
C PRO A 79 7.93 -21.85 0.04
N GLN A 80 8.79 -22.88 -0.05
CA GLN A 80 9.61 -23.32 1.08
C GLN A 80 10.68 -22.29 1.44
N ILE A 81 11.24 -21.61 0.43
CA ILE A 81 12.19 -20.52 0.64
C ILE A 81 11.51 -19.35 1.35
N GLU A 82 10.29 -18.99 0.93
CA GLU A 82 9.49 -17.95 1.56
C GLU A 82 9.17 -18.28 3.02
N ASP A 83 8.74 -19.52 3.30
CA ASP A 83 8.48 -20.02 4.65
C ASP A 83 9.74 -19.97 5.53
N ASN A 84 10.90 -20.31 4.97
CA ASN A 84 12.17 -20.22 5.69
C ASN A 84 12.51 -18.78 6.07
N PHE A 85 12.35 -17.80 5.16
CA PHE A 85 12.57 -16.38 5.47
C PHE A 85 11.67 -15.85 6.59
N THR A 86 10.48 -16.43 6.74
CA THR A 86 9.53 -16.07 7.80
C THR A 86 9.65 -16.95 9.04
N SER A 87 10.53 -17.96 9.05
CA SER A 87 10.74 -18.85 10.17
C SER A 87 11.37 -18.15 11.38
N GLN A 88 11.09 -18.69 12.58
CA GLN A 88 11.67 -18.14 13.80
C GLN A 88 13.18 -18.36 13.85
N LYS A 89 13.65 -19.54 13.46
CA LYS A 89 15.08 -19.90 13.42
C LYS A 89 15.86 -18.92 12.54
N TYR A 90 15.37 -18.66 11.33
CA TYR A 90 16.00 -17.71 10.43
C TYR A 90 16.05 -16.28 11.00
N ASN A 91 14.95 -15.84 11.64
CA ASN A 91 14.91 -14.52 12.26
C ASN A 91 15.87 -14.37 13.45
N GLU A 92 16.05 -15.42 14.24
CA GLU A 92 17.03 -15.46 15.33
C GLU A 92 18.45 -15.33 14.77
N MET A 93 18.81 -16.11 13.75
CA MET A 93 20.11 -16.04 13.07
C MET A 93 20.36 -14.66 12.45
N ALA A 94 19.35 -14.07 11.80
CA ALA A 94 19.47 -12.74 11.22
C ALA A 94 19.68 -11.65 12.28
N ASN A 95 19.07 -11.80 13.46
CA ASN A 95 19.30 -10.91 14.59
C ASN A 95 20.71 -11.08 15.18
N GLU A 96 21.19 -12.32 15.30
CA GLU A 96 22.57 -12.59 15.72
C GLU A 96 23.59 -11.98 14.75
N GLU A 97 23.36 -12.14 13.45
CA GLU A 97 24.20 -11.54 12.42
C GLU A 97 24.19 -10.01 12.49
N TYR A 98 23.01 -9.42 12.69
CA TYR A 98 22.86 -7.97 12.83
C TYR A 98 23.59 -7.43 14.07
N GLN A 99 23.66 -8.21 15.16
CA GLN A 99 24.35 -7.82 16.39
C GLN A 99 25.87 -8.04 16.36
N LYS A 100 26.35 -9.00 15.55
CA LYS A 100 27.79 -9.33 15.45
C LYS A 100 28.60 -8.19 14.85
N ASP A 101 28.02 -7.39 14.00
CA ASP A 101 28.77 -6.44 13.19
C ASP A 101 28.47 -4.98 13.58
N LYS A 102 29.28 -4.07 13.03
CA LYS A 102 29.24 -2.60 13.17
C LYS A 102 27.87 -1.92 12.87
N TYR A 103 26.87 -2.72 12.56
CA TYR A 103 25.52 -2.31 12.18
C TYR A 103 24.71 -1.71 13.33
N VAL A 104 24.93 -2.18 14.55
CA VAL A 104 24.27 -1.69 15.79
C VAL A 104 24.45 -0.17 16.02
N LYS A 105 25.31 0.48 15.25
CA LYS A 105 25.59 1.90 15.38
C LYS A 105 24.38 2.81 15.12
N TYR A 106 23.34 2.31 14.46
CA TYR A 106 22.20 3.13 14.05
C TYR A 106 20.91 2.83 14.83
N ASP A 107 20.74 1.62 15.32
CA ASP A 107 19.54 1.23 16.05
C ASP A 107 19.78 -0.10 16.82
N ASP A 108 19.45 -0.13 18.10
CA ASP A 108 19.52 -1.33 18.94
C ASP A 108 18.28 -2.23 18.77
N SER A 109 17.34 -1.87 17.87
CA SER A 109 16.13 -2.65 17.66
C SER A 109 16.41 -3.94 16.88
N THR A 110 15.69 -5.00 17.21
CA THR A 110 15.77 -6.29 16.53
C THR A 110 15.15 -6.25 15.13
N ILE A 111 15.56 -7.20 14.28
CA ILE A 111 14.92 -7.42 12.97
C ILE A 111 13.53 -7.99 13.21
N SER A 112 12.50 -7.28 12.70
CA SER A 112 11.12 -7.74 12.76
C SER A 112 10.80 -8.66 11.58
N ARG A 113 10.26 -9.85 11.85
CA ARG A 113 9.80 -10.79 10.81
C ARG A 113 8.78 -10.17 9.84
N SER A 114 7.87 -9.37 10.36
CA SER A 114 6.83 -8.70 9.54
C SER A 114 7.37 -7.60 8.63
N ALA A 115 8.61 -7.16 8.85
CA ALA A 115 9.27 -6.16 8.03
C ALA A 115 10.10 -6.76 6.88
N VAL A 116 10.36 -8.08 6.93
CA VAL A 116 11.01 -8.84 5.86
C VAL A 116 9.95 -9.27 4.85
N ALA A 117 10.18 -9.02 3.56
CA ALA A 117 9.33 -9.53 2.51
C ALA A 117 10.19 -10.15 1.41
N PHE A 118 9.85 -11.38 1.05
CA PHE A 118 10.39 -12.12 -0.08
C PHE A 118 9.38 -12.05 -1.22
N ILE A 119 9.79 -11.54 -2.36
CA ILE A 119 8.91 -11.30 -3.51
C ILE A 119 9.53 -11.99 -4.71
N TYR A 120 8.77 -12.86 -5.33
CA TYR A 120 9.14 -13.55 -6.56
C TYR A 120 7.98 -13.55 -7.56
N LYS A 121 8.30 -13.87 -8.80
CA LYS A 121 7.31 -14.06 -9.86
C LYS A 121 7.45 -15.49 -10.37
N GLU A 122 6.35 -16.22 -10.43
CA GLU A 122 6.32 -17.57 -11.01
C GLU A 122 6.94 -17.61 -12.41
N GLY A 123 7.75 -18.64 -12.65
CA GLY A 123 8.50 -18.78 -13.89
C GLY A 123 9.72 -17.87 -14.02
N SER A 124 10.09 -17.12 -12.97
CA SER A 124 11.28 -16.26 -12.94
C SER A 124 12.29 -16.76 -11.92
N LEU A 125 13.54 -16.87 -12.31
CA LEU A 125 14.64 -17.14 -11.40
C LEU A 125 15.03 -15.93 -10.53
N ILE A 126 14.44 -14.75 -10.81
CA ILE A 126 14.75 -13.53 -10.09
C ILE A 126 13.76 -13.37 -8.93
N ALA A 127 14.31 -13.31 -7.73
CA ALA A 127 13.58 -12.95 -6.53
C ALA A 127 14.10 -11.62 -5.96
N ARG A 128 13.31 -11.02 -5.09
CA ARG A 128 13.64 -9.77 -4.39
C ARG A 128 13.42 -9.93 -2.90
N LEU A 129 14.44 -9.64 -2.14
CA LEU A 129 14.35 -9.52 -0.69
C LEU A 129 14.22 -8.05 -0.33
N SER A 130 13.35 -7.72 0.60
CA SER A 130 13.15 -6.36 1.09
C SER A 130 12.95 -6.30 2.59
N TYR A 131 13.37 -5.20 3.18
CA TYR A 131 13.17 -4.87 4.60
C TYR A 131 12.62 -3.46 4.73
N THR A 132 11.66 -3.29 5.62
CA THR A 132 10.96 -2.02 5.80
C THR A 132 11.21 -1.45 7.20
N ASP A 133 11.67 -0.19 7.27
CA ASP A 133 11.96 0.50 8.54
C ASP A 133 11.58 1.99 8.45
N ALA A 134 11.47 2.65 9.59
CA ALA A 134 11.25 4.09 9.67
C ALA A 134 12.50 4.91 9.28
N ASN A 135 13.69 4.29 9.25
CA ASN A 135 14.95 4.92 8.90
C ASN A 135 15.58 4.19 7.70
N ALA A 136 15.90 4.96 6.65
CA ALA A 136 16.47 4.42 5.42
C ALA A 136 17.80 3.68 5.63
N LYS A 137 18.67 4.19 6.49
CA LYS A 137 19.97 3.56 6.80
C LYS A 137 19.78 2.27 7.57
N VAL A 138 18.89 2.26 8.57
CA VAL A 138 18.56 1.08 9.36
C VAL A 138 17.93 0.00 8.47
N ALA A 139 17.03 0.38 7.56
CA ALA A 139 16.43 -0.55 6.60
C ALA A 139 17.50 -1.27 5.75
N VAL A 140 18.50 -0.53 5.27
CA VAL A 140 19.62 -1.10 4.48
C VAL A 140 20.47 -2.03 5.34
N GLU A 141 20.87 -1.62 6.55
CA GLU A 141 21.73 -2.43 7.41
C GLU A 141 21.04 -3.73 7.86
N LYS A 142 19.76 -3.64 8.24
CA LYS A 142 18.97 -4.84 8.58
C LYS A 142 18.78 -5.76 7.38
N LEU A 143 18.53 -5.19 6.18
CA LEU A 143 18.46 -6.01 4.96
C LEU A 143 19.78 -6.69 4.63
N LYS A 144 20.93 -6.05 4.88
CA LYS A 144 22.24 -6.69 4.72
C LYS A 144 22.39 -7.90 5.65
N ALA A 145 22.04 -7.76 6.92
CA ALA A 145 22.09 -8.87 7.87
C ALA A 145 21.17 -10.01 7.42
N VAL A 146 19.92 -9.69 7.03
CA VAL A 146 18.97 -10.68 6.48
C VAL A 146 19.54 -11.37 5.24
N PHE A 147 20.17 -10.63 4.32
CA PHE A 147 20.75 -11.20 3.11
C PHE A 147 21.97 -12.08 3.38
N ASN A 148 22.86 -11.66 4.29
CA ASN A 148 24.04 -12.44 4.69
C ASN A 148 23.63 -13.73 5.39
N THR A 149 22.64 -13.65 6.29
CA THR A 149 22.07 -14.85 6.93
C THR A 149 21.45 -15.78 5.91
N ALA A 150 20.77 -15.25 4.87
CA ALA A 150 20.21 -16.08 3.82
C ALA A 150 21.30 -16.84 3.07
N LYS A 151 22.42 -16.19 2.80
CA LYS A 151 23.57 -16.83 2.15
C LYS A 151 24.08 -18.01 2.99
N SER A 152 24.39 -17.82 4.28
CA SER A 152 24.86 -18.91 5.13
C SER A 152 23.81 -19.99 5.32
N PHE A 153 22.59 -19.62 5.62
CA PHE A 153 21.47 -20.53 5.90
C PHE A 153 21.19 -21.50 4.73
N PHE A 154 21.20 -20.97 3.50
CA PHE A 154 20.86 -21.77 2.33
C PHE A 154 22.07 -22.45 1.68
N THR A 155 23.30 -21.91 1.82
CA THR A 155 24.49 -22.46 1.20
C THR A 155 25.21 -23.44 2.12
N GLU A 156 25.22 -23.20 3.43
CA GLU A 156 25.98 -24.02 4.41
C GLU A 156 25.18 -25.20 4.96
N GLY A 157 23.96 -25.42 4.49
CA GLY A 157 23.16 -26.58 4.81
C GLY A 157 22.55 -26.59 6.21
N GLU A 158 22.45 -25.44 6.89
CA GLU A 158 21.78 -25.33 8.19
C GLU A 158 20.26 -25.55 8.13
N ASN A 159 19.73 -25.74 6.92
CA ASN A 159 18.31 -25.94 6.67
C ASN A 159 17.84 -27.40 6.64
N ASP A 160 18.71 -28.39 6.93
CA ASP A 160 18.41 -29.84 6.85
C ASP A 160 17.84 -30.30 5.49
N GLN A 161 18.08 -29.56 4.41
CA GLN A 161 17.53 -29.85 3.10
C GLN A 161 18.52 -30.62 2.21
N ALA A 162 17.99 -31.43 1.32
CA ALA A 162 18.78 -32.20 0.36
C ALA A 162 19.38 -31.35 -0.78
N TYR A 163 19.23 -30.06 -0.73
CA TYR A 163 19.68 -29.11 -1.75
C TYR A 163 20.26 -27.86 -1.10
N THR A 164 21.21 -27.24 -1.76
CA THR A 164 21.73 -25.91 -1.44
C THR A 164 21.12 -24.87 -2.39
N ILE A 165 20.90 -23.68 -1.88
CA ILE A 165 20.40 -22.55 -2.65
C ILE A 165 21.45 -21.45 -2.62
N GLU A 166 21.96 -21.11 -3.77
CA GLU A 166 22.87 -19.99 -3.95
C GLU A 166 22.06 -18.72 -4.33
N LEU A 167 22.28 -17.66 -3.58
CA LEU A 167 21.69 -16.33 -3.82
C LEU A 167 22.70 -15.47 -4.58
N VAL A 168 22.57 -15.41 -5.91
CA VAL A 168 23.49 -14.64 -6.76
C VAL A 168 22.90 -13.25 -7.02
N PRO A 169 23.52 -12.15 -6.55
CA PRO A 169 23.06 -10.81 -6.87
C PRO A 169 22.99 -10.55 -8.36
N THR A 170 21.92 -9.93 -8.83
CA THR A 170 21.69 -9.65 -10.27
C THR A 170 22.69 -8.68 -10.88
N ASP A 171 23.45 -7.97 -10.06
CA ASP A 171 24.37 -6.89 -10.46
C ASP A 171 25.85 -7.28 -10.40
N ASN A 172 26.15 -8.56 -10.30
CA ASN A 172 27.52 -9.12 -10.22
C ASN A 172 28.40 -8.53 -9.09
N SER A 173 27.83 -7.76 -8.17
CA SER A 173 28.56 -7.19 -7.05
C SER A 173 28.25 -7.94 -5.77
N GLU A 174 29.06 -8.88 -5.41
CA GLU A 174 28.86 -9.75 -4.25
C GLU A 174 28.82 -8.95 -2.93
N TYR A 175 29.41 -7.77 -2.88
CA TYR A 175 29.59 -6.98 -1.64
C TYR A 175 29.36 -5.47 -1.76
N ASP A 176 28.86 -4.96 -2.88
CA ASP A 176 28.61 -3.52 -2.99
C ASP A 176 27.26 -3.15 -2.40
N TYR A 177 27.27 -2.75 -1.16
CA TYR A 177 26.10 -2.30 -0.39
C TYR A 177 25.50 -1.00 -0.91
N SER A 178 26.16 -0.28 -1.80
CA SER A 178 25.62 0.95 -2.41
C SER A 178 24.44 0.70 -3.34
N ARG A 179 24.18 -0.56 -3.70
CA ARG A 179 23.16 -0.97 -4.67
C ARG A 179 21.84 -1.46 -4.05
N PHE A 180 21.66 -1.28 -2.76
CA PHE A 180 20.34 -1.48 -2.18
C PHE A 180 19.42 -0.34 -2.64
N VAL A 181 18.35 -0.68 -3.32
CA VAL A 181 17.34 0.29 -3.74
C VAL A 181 16.49 0.65 -2.52
N VAL A 182 16.54 1.91 -2.12
CA VAL A 182 15.70 2.42 -1.03
C VAL A 182 14.54 3.19 -1.64
N THR A 183 13.33 2.76 -1.34
CA THR A 183 12.11 3.45 -1.74
C THR A 183 11.39 4.00 -0.53
N GLU A 184 11.02 5.27 -0.58
CA GLU A 184 10.18 5.89 0.42
C GLU A 184 8.71 5.60 0.10
N LYS A 185 8.00 4.99 1.05
CA LYS A 185 6.57 4.74 0.94
C LYS A 185 5.81 5.81 1.70
N SER A 186 5.40 6.85 1.00
CA SER A 186 4.52 7.86 1.55
C SER A 186 3.09 7.34 1.62
N SER A 187 2.46 7.48 2.78
CA SER A 187 1.02 7.21 2.95
C SER A 187 0.14 8.34 2.42
N MET A 188 0.72 9.46 1.98
CA MET A 188 0.01 10.66 1.54
C MET A 188 -1.09 10.37 0.50
N LYS A 189 -0.82 9.50 -0.48
CA LYS A 189 -1.81 9.12 -1.50
C LYS A 189 -3.09 8.54 -0.90
N LYS A 190 -2.97 7.72 0.15
CA LYS A 190 -4.12 7.11 0.84
C LYS A 190 -4.94 8.20 1.54
N PHE A 191 -4.29 9.13 2.23
CA PHE A 191 -4.97 10.24 2.93
C PHE A 191 -5.67 11.18 1.96
N ILE A 192 -5.12 11.44 0.78
CA ILE A 192 -5.80 12.22 -0.27
C ILE A 192 -7.09 11.52 -0.70
N ILE A 193 -7.06 10.22 -0.99
CA ILE A 193 -8.25 9.47 -1.41
C ILE A 193 -9.30 9.47 -0.30
N PHE A 194 -8.92 9.18 0.95
CA PHE A 194 -9.82 9.23 2.09
C PHE A 194 -10.39 10.63 2.31
N GLY A 195 -9.57 11.67 2.15
CA GLY A 195 -9.99 13.07 2.27
C GLY A 195 -11.05 13.45 1.23
N ILE A 196 -10.90 13.00 -0.01
CA ILE A 196 -11.89 13.24 -1.07
C ILE A 196 -13.20 12.53 -0.75
N ILE A 197 -13.17 11.25 -0.37
CA ILE A 197 -14.38 10.47 -0.06
C ILE A 197 -15.10 11.07 1.15
N ALA A 198 -14.39 11.34 2.24
CA ALA A 198 -14.95 11.94 3.44
C ALA A 198 -15.46 13.36 3.16
N GLY A 199 -14.72 14.14 2.38
CA GLY A 199 -15.10 15.49 1.98
C GLY A 199 -16.39 15.53 1.17
N LEU A 200 -16.57 14.62 0.22
CA LEU A 200 -17.80 14.47 -0.56
C LEU A 200 -18.98 14.08 0.34
N ALA A 201 -18.79 13.13 1.25
CA ALA A 201 -19.85 12.69 2.16
C ALA A 201 -20.30 13.84 3.07
N VAL A 202 -19.37 14.54 3.72
CA VAL A 202 -19.66 15.66 4.63
C VAL A 202 -20.28 16.83 3.86
N SER A 203 -19.75 17.18 2.68
CA SER A 203 -20.30 18.27 1.86
C SER A 203 -21.74 17.99 1.44
N PHE A 204 -22.04 16.75 1.09
CA PHE A 204 -23.41 16.33 0.75
C PHE A 204 -24.37 16.49 1.92
N VAL A 205 -23.97 16.03 3.12
CA VAL A 205 -24.78 16.21 4.34
C VAL A 205 -25.03 17.69 4.63
N ILE A 206 -24.00 18.53 4.53
CA ILE A 206 -24.13 19.98 4.77
C ILE A 206 -25.11 20.62 3.76
N VAL A 207 -25.05 20.21 2.48
CA VAL A 207 -25.99 20.72 1.47
C VAL A 207 -27.41 20.26 1.74
N LEU A 208 -27.61 19.02 2.22
CA LEU A 208 -28.94 18.54 2.63
C LEU A 208 -29.50 19.36 3.80
N ILE A 209 -28.69 19.58 4.84
CA ILE A 209 -29.09 20.38 6.02
C ILE A 209 -29.42 21.81 5.56
N LYS A 210 -28.56 22.43 4.75
CA LYS A 210 -28.81 23.76 4.20
C LYS A 210 -30.12 23.84 3.43
N ASN A 211 -30.41 22.84 2.59
CA ASN A 211 -31.65 22.80 1.81
C ASN A 211 -32.87 22.58 2.69
N SER A 212 -32.77 21.77 3.76
CA SER A 212 -33.86 21.54 4.72
C SER A 212 -34.17 22.78 5.58
N LEU A 213 -33.17 23.62 5.85
CA LEU A 213 -33.33 24.86 6.61
C LEU A 213 -33.78 26.04 5.73
N ASP A 214 -33.68 25.90 4.42
CA ASP A 214 -34.03 26.96 3.47
C ASP A 214 -35.51 26.84 3.09
N ASN A 215 -36.36 27.55 3.81
CA ASN A 215 -37.81 27.56 3.59
C ASN A 215 -38.24 28.44 2.41
N THR A 216 -37.30 28.86 1.55
CA THR A 216 -37.63 29.66 0.36
C THR A 216 -38.03 28.75 -0.79
N VAL A 217 -39.23 28.95 -1.32
CA VAL A 217 -39.71 28.28 -2.54
C VAL A 217 -38.88 28.77 -3.74
N LYS A 218 -38.09 27.87 -4.32
CA LYS A 218 -37.09 28.23 -5.34
C LYS A 218 -37.45 27.76 -6.74
N ASP A 219 -38.36 26.81 -6.84
CA ASP A 219 -38.73 26.21 -8.12
C ASP A 219 -40.25 26.21 -8.31
N LYS A 220 -40.68 26.22 -9.58
CA LYS A 220 -42.08 26.18 -9.95
C LYS A 220 -42.78 24.94 -9.41
N HIS A 221 -42.14 23.78 -9.45
CA HIS A 221 -42.67 22.53 -8.96
C HIS A 221 -42.87 22.54 -7.44
N GLU A 222 -41.93 23.12 -6.71
CA GLU A 222 -42.00 23.26 -5.26
C GLU A 222 -43.20 24.17 -4.86
N LEU A 223 -43.46 25.19 -5.65
CA LEU A 223 -44.61 26.07 -5.42
C LEU A 223 -45.94 25.36 -5.75
N GLU A 224 -45.99 24.59 -6.83
CA GLU A 224 -47.17 23.79 -7.21
C GLU A 224 -47.49 22.71 -6.19
N ASP A 225 -46.46 22.05 -5.61
CA ASP A 225 -46.62 21.04 -4.57
C ASP A 225 -47.16 21.63 -3.26
N ILE A 226 -46.68 22.83 -2.86
CA ILE A 226 -47.11 23.48 -1.64
C ILE A 226 -48.52 24.09 -1.78
N THR A 227 -48.84 24.66 -2.95
CA THR A 227 -50.10 25.35 -3.18
C THR A 227 -51.21 24.48 -3.73
N GLY A 228 -50.88 23.29 -4.27
CA GLY A 228 -51.83 22.41 -4.95
C GLY A 228 -52.42 22.98 -6.23
N THR A 229 -51.83 24.06 -6.76
CA THR A 229 -52.31 24.77 -7.94
C THR A 229 -51.22 24.95 -8.98
N ASN A 230 -51.56 24.81 -10.28
CA ASN A 230 -50.60 24.98 -11.35
C ASN A 230 -50.13 26.45 -11.43
N VAL A 231 -48.83 26.66 -11.39
CA VAL A 231 -48.19 27.97 -11.55
C VAL A 231 -48.09 28.31 -13.03
N LEU A 232 -48.81 29.33 -13.44
CA LEU A 232 -48.90 29.79 -14.84
C LEU A 232 -47.66 30.57 -15.32
N ALA A 233 -47.02 31.34 -14.43
CA ALA A 233 -45.82 32.10 -14.73
C ALA A 233 -44.98 32.40 -13.49
N MET A 234 -43.64 32.40 -13.64
CA MET A 234 -42.70 32.94 -12.68
C MET A 234 -42.07 34.22 -13.16
N ILE A 235 -42.17 35.28 -12.37
CA ILE A 235 -41.51 36.58 -12.68
C ILE A 235 -40.14 36.55 -11.96
N ASN A 236 -39.08 36.44 -12.74
CA ASN A 236 -37.73 36.49 -12.20
C ASN A 236 -37.31 37.97 -12.04
N LYS A 237 -37.19 38.43 -10.81
CA LYS A 237 -36.68 39.75 -10.51
C LYS A 237 -35.15 39.72 -10.60
N LYS A 238 -34.60 40.38 -11.64
CA LYS A 238 -33.15 40.58 -11.81
C LYS A 238 -32.53 41.39 -10.68
#